data_4fc2201f8702c2354a172070c4451622
#
_entry.id   4fc2201f8702c2354a172070c4451622
#
_cell.length_a   1.000
_cell.length_b   1.000
_cell.length_c   1.000
_cell.angle_alpha   90.00
_cell.angle_beta   90.00
_cell.angle_gamma   90.00
#
_symmetry.space_group_name_H-M   'P 1'
#
loop_
_entity.id
_entity.type
_entity.pdbx_description
1 polymer ?
#
loop_
_entity_poly.entity_id
_entity_poly.type
_entity_poly.pdbx_seq_one_letter_code
_entity_poly.pdbx_strand_id
1 'polypeptide(L)'
;MQDWIHQFLSYLELERNFSRRTCSAYAIDLGQFLTYLQAHTTTEEEVPVDPARLTKSTVRGFLAHLHQREYARRTIARKFAAIRSFFSYLCREELLKANPTLFLATPKWDRRLPHFLDHTQIEALLQAPDRSSPTGLRDAAILELFYSSGMRLSELTGLTIRSIDFTEQRVKVTGKGDKERIVPLGGHSALALKAYLEVRSFYHPATTELALFVNYGGKRLTGRGVQRLLAQYGRAIGLERLTPHMLRHTAATHLLDAGADLVAVKELLGHERLSTTQIYTHVALDRLKRIYEQAHPRA
;
A
#
# COMPACT_ATOMS: atom_id res chain seq x y z
N MET A 1 7.04 -20.98 23.00
CA MET A 1 7.29 -20.10 21.81
C MET A 1 6.05 -19.39 21.32
N GLN A 2 4.88 -20.00 21.36
CA GLN A 2 3.64 -19.37 20.90
C GLN A 2 3.30 -18.09 21.69
N ASP A 3 3.44 -18.12 23.01
CA ASP A 3 3.20 -16.95 23.86
C ASP A 3 4.16 -15.80 23.56
N TRP A 4 5.43 -16.10 23.29
CA TRP A 4 6.42 -15.10 22.88
C TRP A 4 6.08 -14.46 21.54
N ILE A 5 5.51 -15.22 20.60
CA ILE A 5 5.02 -14.68 19.33
C ILE A 5 3.85 -13.73 19.58
N HIS A 6 2.91 -14.07 20.45
CA HIS A 6 1.79 -13.21 20.82
C HIS A 6 2.28 -11.90 21.47
N GLN A 7 3.18 -12.00 22.44
CA GLN A 7 3.77 -10.81 23.09
C GLN A 7 4.51 -9.91 22.08
N PHE A 8 5.29 -10.50 21.18
CA PHE A 8 5.96 -9.77 20.12
C PHE A 8 4.98 -9.05 19.19
N LEU A 9 3.88 -9.71 18.79
CA LEU A 9 2.87 -9.08 17.93
C LEU A 9 2.16 -7.93 18.65
N SER A 10 1.85 -8.08 19.93
CA SER A 10 1.31 -7.01 20.78
C SER A 10 2.29 -5.84 20.89
N TYR A 11 3.57 -6.10 21.11
CA TYR A 11 4.62 -5.09 21.10
C TYR A 11 4.68 -4.32 19.78
N LEU A 12 4.60 -5.04 18.63
CA LEU A 12 4.61 -4.38 17.32
C LEU A 12 3.40 -3.47 17.12
N GLU A 13 2.23 -3.89 17.58
CA GLU A 13 0.99 -3.13 17.43
C GLU A 13 0.94 -1.94 18.39
N LEU A 14 1.20 -2.14 19.68
CA LEU A 14 0.98 -1.14 20.73
C LEU A 14 2.15 -0.14 20.86
N GLU A 15 3.38 -0.64 20.83
CA GLU A 15 4.56 0.21 21.07
C GLU A 15 5.21 0.70 19.78
N ARG A 16 5.27 -0.15 18.74
CA ARG A 16 5.92 0.19 17.46
C ARG A 16 4.96 0.75 16.43
N ASN A 17 3.66 0.84 16.74
CA ASN A 17 2.62 1.35 15.83
C ASN A 17 2.65 0.71 14.44
N PHE A 18 2.93 -0.60 14.38
CA PHE A 18 2.88 -1.33 13.12
C PHE A 18 1.43 -1.48 12.66
N SER A 19 1.22 -1.46 11.33
CA SER A 19 -0.13 -1.67 10.81
C SER A 19 -0.63 -3.09 11.13
N ARG A 20 -1.93 -3.23 11.40
CA ARG A 20 -2.57 -4.54 11.62
C ARG A 20 -2.23 -5.53 10.50
N ARG A 21 -2.14 -5.05 9.26
CA ARG A 21 -1.75 -5.88 8.11
C ARG A 21 -0.32 -6.41 8.24
N THR A 22 0.61 -5.61 8.74
CA THR A 22 2.00 -6.04 8.99
C THR A 22 2.04 -7.06 10.11
N CYS A 23 1.33 -6.81 11.23
CA CYS A 23 1.24 -7.75 12.35
C CYS A 23 0.63 -9.08 11.92
N SER A 24 -0.46 -9.08 11.14
CA SER A 24 -1.05 -10.30 10.58
C SER A 24 -0.09 -11.04 9.65
N ALA A 25 0.67 -10.34 8.81
CA ALA A 25 1.67 -10.98 7.94
C ALA A 25 2.79 -11.63 8.77
N TYR A 26 3.27 -10.96 9.82
CA TYR A 26 4.28 -11.49 10.73
C TYR A 26 3.74 -12.68 11.54
N ALA A 27 2.49 -12.63 11.98
CA ALA A 27 1.83 -13.76 12.65
C ALA A 27 1.85 -15.02 11.78
N ILE A 28 1.46 -14.90 10.51
CA ILE A 28 1.48 -16.00 9.54
C ILE A 28 2.92 -16.52 9.33
N ASP A 29 3.89 -15.60 9.18
CA ASP A 29 5.28 -15.97 8.92
C ASP A 29 5.93 -16.68 10.09
N LEU A 30 5.69 -16.20 11.31
CA LEU A 30 6.18 -16.83 12.55
C LEU A 30 5.45 -18.13 12.88
N GLY A 31 4.15 -18.21 12.58
CA GLY A 31 3.37 -19.44 12.69
C GLY A 31 3.94 -20.55 11.79
N GLN A 32 4.29 -20.23 10.54
CA GLN A 32 4.94 -21.21 9.65
C GLN A 32 6.33 -21.61 10.12
N PHE A 33 7.09 -20.68 10.71
CA PHE A 33 8.37 -21.02 11.31
C PHE A 33 8.20 -21.95 12.51
N LEU A 34 7.21 -21.71 13.37
CA LEU A 34 6.90 -22.57 14.51
C LEU A 34 6.49 -23.99 14.06
N THR A 35 5.62 -24.10 13.05
CA THR A 35 5.23 -25.40 12.47
C THR A 35 6.44 -26.16 11.91
N TYR A 36 7.35 -25.45 11.23
CA TYR A 36 8.60 -26.07 10.76
C TYR A 36 9.45 -26.59 11.92
N LEU A 37 9.60 -25.83 12.98
CA LEU A 37 10.37 -26.25 14.16
C LEU A 37 9.77 -27.49 14.82
N GLN A 38 8.47 -27.53 15.01
CA GLN A 38 7.75 -28.68 15.56
C GLN A 38 7.96 -29.95 14.73
N ALA A 39 7.92 -29.83 13.41
CA ALA A 39 8.12 -30.95 12.49
C ALA A 39 9.58 -31.48 12.43
N HIS A 40 10.56 -30.68 12.88
CA HIS A 40 11.99 -31.02 12.80
C HIS A 40 12.66 -31.18 14.18
N THR A 41 11.88 -31.04 15.25
CA THR A 41 12.34 -31.40 16.61
C THR A 41 12.02 -32.86 16.85
N THR A 42 13.02 -33.70 16.76
CA THR A 42 12.95 -35.17 16.97
C THR A 42 12.84 -35.50 18.45
N THR A 43 11.74 -35.16 19.11
CA THR A 43 11.41 -35.69 20.44
C THR A 43 9.97 -36.17 20.39
N GLU A 44 9.77 -37.41 20.77
CA GLU A 44 8.45 -38.11 20.87
C GLU A 44 7.48 -37.46 21.87
N GLU A 45 7.93 -36.46 22.61
CA GLU A 45 7.12 -35.63 23.50
C GLU A 45 6.85 -34.28 22.87
N GLU A 46 5.62 -33.78 23.02
CA GLU A 46 5.22 -32.40 22.66
C GLU A 46 5.91 -31.34 23.55
N VAL A 47 7.25 -31.32 23.52
CA VAL A 47 8.01 -30.31 24.28
C VAL A 47 7.86 -28.95 23.62
N PRO A 48 7.45 -27.93 24.39
CA PRO A 48 7.35 -26.58 23.87
C PRO A 48 8.69 -26.14 23.26
N VAL A 49 8.66 -25.64 22.02
CA VAL A 49 9.87 -25.10 21.36
C VAL A 49 10.44 -23.95 22.18
N ASP A 50 11.63 -24.15 22.72
CA ASP A 50 12.37 -23.15 23.50
C ASP A 50 13.21 -22.27 22.55
N PRO A 51 12.94 -20.95 22.46
CA PRO A 51 13.73 -20.04 21.63
C PRO A 51 15.23 -20.04 21.98
N ALA A 52 15.60 -20.31 23.22
CA ALA A 52 17.00 -20.32 23.67
C ALA A 52 17.84 -21.46 23.03
N ARG A 53 17.17 -22.51 22.56
CA ARG A 53 17.82 -23.65 21.88
C ARG A 53 17.95 -23.44 20.37
N LEU A 54 17.35 -22.38 19.82
CA LEU A 54 17.36 -22.12 18.37
C LEU A 54 18.71 -21.53 17.96
N THR A 55 19.33 -22.17 17.00
CA THR A 55 20.65 -21.81 16.51
C THR A 55 20.59 -21.17 15.11
N LYS A 56 21.72 -20.63 14.66
CA LYS A 56 21.87 -20.16 13.27
C LYS A 56 21.56 -21.27 12.25
N SER A 57 21.92 -22.54 12.54
CA SER A 57 21.64 -23.69 11.66
C SER A 57 20.15 -23.95 11.54
N THR A 58 19.38 -23.83 12.63
CA THR A 58 17.94 -23.98 12.65
C THR A 58 17.26 -22.96 11.69
N VAL A 59 17.62 -21.69 11.81
CA VAL A 59 17.08 -20.65 10.93
C VAL A 59 17.49 -20.87 9.46
N ARG A 60 18.75 -21.28 9.22
CA ARG A 60 19.23 -21.63 7.89
C ARG A 60 18.47 -22.82 7.29
N GLY A 61 18.18 -23.84 8.10
CA GLY A 61 17.37 -25.00 7.69
C GLY A 61 15.96 -24.59 7.26
N PHE A 62 15.31 -23.69 8.00
CA PHE A 62 14.02 -23.14 7.59
C PHE A 62 14.09 -22.38 6.26
N LEU A 63 15.12 -21.56 6.06
CA LEU A 63 15.28 -20.84 4.79
C LEU A 63 15.50 -21.81 3.62
N ALA A 64 16.27 -22.88 3.81
CA ALA A 64 16.47 -23.94 2.83
C ALA A 64 15.15 -24.68 2.53
N HIS A 65 14.37 -24.99 3.56
CA HIS A 65 13.04 -25.59 3.42
C HIS A 65 12.09 -24.73 2.58
N LEU A 66 12.07 -23.40 2.83
CA LEU A 66 11.28 -22.48 2.00
C LEU A 66 11.75 -22.46 0.54
N HIS A 67 13.06 -22.59 0.32
CA HIS A 67 13.64 -22.67 -1.02
C HIS A 67 13.23 -23.97 -1.75
N GLN A 68 13.29 -25.11 -1.06
CA GLN A 68 12.83 -26.40 -1.59
C GLN A 68 11.33 -26.41 -1.93
N ARG A 69 10.53 -25.62 -1.20
CA ARG A 69 9.10 -25.42 -1.46
C ARG A 69 8.82 -24.33 -2.50
N GLU A 70 9.81 -23.91 -3.24
CA GLU A 70 9.73 -22.95 -4.37
C GLU A 70 9.10 -21.60 -4.00
N TYR A 71 9.19 -21.17 -2.73
CA TYR A 71 8.74 -19.83 -2.36
C TYR A 71 9.55 -18.76 -3.13
N ALA A 72 8.85 -17.75 -3.64
CA ALA A 72 9.50 -16.61 -4.29
C ALA A 72 10.53 -15.95 -3.35
N ARG A 73 11.71 -15.60 -3.86
CA ARG A 73 12.82 -14.98 -3.10
C ARG A 73 12.37 -13.80 -2.24
N ARG A 74 11.47 -12.96 -2.77
CA ARG A 74 10.88 -11.84 -2.02
C ARG A 74 10.06 -12.31 -0.81
N THR A 75 9.33 -13.42 -0.94
CA THR A 75 8.56 -14.01 0.15
C THR A 75 9.48 -14.56 1.23
N ILE A 76 10.54 -15.26 0.84
CA ILE A 76 11.56 -15.78 1.77
C ILE A 76 12.23 -14.63 2.53
N ALA A 77 12.61 -13.55 1.84
CA ALA A 77 13.21 -12.38 2.48
C ALA A 77 12.25 -11.70 3.49
N ARG A 78 10.95 -11.60 3.19
CA ARG A 78 9.95 -11.06 4.12
C ARG A 78 9.81 -11.93 5.35
N LYS A 79 9.70 -13.27 5.18
CA LYS A 79 9.63 -14.23 6.28
C LYS A 79 10.87 -14.17 7.16
N PHE A 80 12.04 -14.09 6.55
CA PHE A 80 13.29 -13.92 7.27
C PHE A 80 13.35 -12.60 8.05
N ALA A 81 12.81 -11.51 7.49
CA ALA A 81 12.72 -10.23 8.20
C ALA A 81 11.81 -10.31 9.43
N ALA A 82 10.68 -11.04 9.35
CA ALA A 82 9.80 -11.27 10.49
C ALA A 82 10.52 -12.07 11.60
N ILE A 83 11.21 -13.16 11.22
CA ILE A 83 12.00 -13.98 12.16
C ILE A 83 13.11 -13.17 12.81
N ARG A 84 13.85 -12.37 12.03
CA ARG A 84 14.92 -11.50 12.55
C ARG A 84 14.36 -10.47 13.53
N SER A 85 13.23 -9.85 13.22
CA SER A 85 12.57 -8.89 14.10
C SER A 85 12.12 -9.53 15.40
N PHE A 86 11.58 -10.74 15.33
CA PHE A 86 11.18 -11.53 16.50
C PHE A 86 12.37 -11.87 17.41
N PHE A 87 13.47 -12.40 16.87
CA PHE A 87 14.66 -12.68 17.67
C PHE A 87 15.31 -11.42 18.23
N SER A 88 15.27 -10.31 17.51
CA SER A 88 15.75 -9.02 18.05
C SER A 88 14.89 -8.54 19.22
N TYR A 89 13.57 -8.79 19.17
CA TYR A 89 12.67 -8.53 20.30
C TYR A 89 13.04 -9.40 21.51
N LEU A 90 13.21 -10.73 21.32
CA LEU A 90 13.56 -11.63 22.41
C LEU A 90 14.91 -11.27 23.09
N CYS A 91 15.89 -10.80 22.31
CA CYS A 91 17.16 -10.31 22.88
C CYS A 91 16.97 -9.01 23.66
N ARG A 92 16.11 -8.11 23.22
CA ARG A 92 15.81 -6.86 23.91
C ARG A 92 15.10 -7.08 25.24
N GLU A 93 14.18 -8.08 25.28
CA GLU A 93 13.49 -8.50 26.51
C GLU A 93 14.35 -9.42 27.39
N GLU A 94 15.64 -9.54 27.08
CA GLU A 94 16.61 -10.37 27.83
C GLU A 94 16.26 -11.87 27.88
N LEU A 95 15.32 -12.33 27.03
CA LEU A 95 14.92 -13.73 26.92
C LEU A 95 15.91 -14.57 26.11
N LEU A 96 16.79 -13.92 25.35
CA LEU A 96 17.88 -14.53 24.60
C LEU A 96 19.17 -13.76 24.78
N LYS A 97 20.27 -14.48 25.03
CA LYS A 97 21.62 -13.89 25.14
C LYS A 97 22.18 -13.43 23.79
N ALA A 98 21.80 -14.08 22.69
CA ALA A 98 22.32 -13.78 21.36
C ALA A 98 21.26 -14.05 20.28
N ASN A 99 21.22 -13.18 19.28
CA ASN A 99 20.29 -13.31 18.17
C ASN A 99 20.85 -14.29 17.10
N PRO A 100 20.23 -15.44 16.86
CA PRO A 100 20.72 -16.45 15.92
C PRO A 100 20.69 -16.00 14.45
N THR A 101 20.04 -14.86 14.14
CA THR A 101 19.93 -14.34 12.78
C THR A 101 20.98 -13.30 12.42
N LEU A 102 21.82 -12.84 13.37
CA LEU A 102 22.70 -11.69 13.23
C LEU A 102 23.63 -11.79 12.01
N PHE A 103 24.24 -12.95 11.78
CA PHE A 103 25.20 -13.21 10.70
C PHE A 103 24.61 -13.96 9.51
N LEU A 104 23.27 -14.03 9.40
CA LEU A 104 22.62 -14.58 8.22
C LEU A 104 22.36 -13.48 7.21
N ALA A 105 22.86 -13.66 5.99
CA ALA A 105 22.57 -12.73 4.90
C ALA A 105 21.08 -12.77 4.54
N THR A 106 20.48 -11.60 4.38
CA THR A 106 19.12 -11.51 3.83
C THR A 106 19.12 -12.02 2.39
N PRO A 107 18.25 -12.96 2.01
CA PRO A 107 18.15 -13.40 0.63
C PRO A 107 18.00 -12.20 -0.31
N LYS A 108 18.94 -12.05 -1.24
CA LYS A 108 18.87 -11.01 -2.26
C LYS A 108 17.82 -11.42 -3.30
N TRP A 109 17.01 -10.48 -3.73
CA TRP A 109 16.10 -10.66 -4.85
C TRP A 109 16.35 -9.56 -5.87
N ASP A 110 16.16 -9.89 -7.14
CA ASP A 110 16.29 -8.91 -8.19
C ASP A 110 15.25 -7.81 -8.02
N ARG A 111 15.69 -6.60 -7.79
CA ARG A 111 14.85 -5.41 -7.84
C ARG A 111 14.62 -5.12 -9.31
N ARG A 112 13.55 -5.66 -9.89
CA ARG A 112 13.09 -5.16 -11.19
C ARG A 112 12.88 -3.67 -11.03
N LEU A 113 13.42 -2.88 -11.96
CA LEU A 113 13.13 -1.45 -12.02
C LEU A 113 11.61 -1.29 -12.06
N PRO A 114 11.04 -0.37 -11.29
CA PRO A 114 9.62 -0.10 -11.34
C PRO A 114 9.27 0.28 -12.78
N HIS A 115 8.38 -0.47 -13.41
CA HIS A 115 7.78 -0.04 -14.68
C HIS A 115 6.78 1.07 -14.38
N PHE A 116 6.85 2.15 -15.14
CA PHE A 116 5.84 3.20 -15.19
C PHE A 116 5.24 3.27 -16.60
N LEU A 117 4.08 3.84 -16.75
CA LEU A 117 3.41 4.02 -18.02
C LEU A 117 3.98 5.28 -18.69
N ASP A 118 4.21 5.23 -19.99
CA ASP A 118 4.49 6.42 -20.79
C ASP A 118 3.21 7.28 -21.00
N HIS A 119 3.37 8.45 -21.59
CA HIS A 119 2.26 9.39 -21.83
C HIS A 119 1.17 8.79 -22.71
N THR A 120 1.53 8.01 -23.74
CA THR A 120 0.57 7.37 -24.63
C THR A 120 -0.24 6.30 -23.90
N GLN A 121 0.44 5.48 -23.10
CA GLN A 121 -0.20 4.42 -22.31
C GLN A 121 -1.14 5.00 -21.24
N ILE A 122 -0.75 6.09 -20.58
CA ILE A 122 -1.61 6.70 -19.56
C ILE A 122 -2.85 7.34 -20.19
N GLU A 123 -2.72 8.01 -21.35
CA GLU A 123 -3.86 8.55 -22.08
C GLU A 123 -4.82 7.45 -22.51
N ALA A 124 -4.32 6.38 -23.12
CA ALA A 124 -5.13 5.21 -23.48
C ALA A 124 -5.85 4.61 -22.28
N LEU A 125 -5.17 4.52 -21.11
CA LEU A 125 -5.77 4.04 -19.88
C LEU A 125 -6.94 4.90 -19.38
N LEU A 126 -6.77 6.23 -19.42
CA LEU A 126 -7.77 7.18 -18.93
C LEU A 126 -8.96 7.31 -19.88
N GLN A 127 -8.78 6.95 -21.16
CA GLN A 127 -9.84 6.92 -22.18
C GLN A 127 -10.54 5.56 -22.27
N ALA A 128 -9.97 4.49 -21.72
CA ALA A 128 -10.50 3.14 -21.85
C ALA A 128 -11.91 2.89 -21.23
N PRO A 129 -12.34 3.60 -20.14
CA PRO A 129 -13.68 3.41 -19.59
C PRO A 129 -14.75 3.94 -20.53
N ASP A 130 -15.81 3.12 -20.72
CA ASP A 130 -17.01 3.50 -21.46
C ASP A 130 -17.84 4.53 -20.68
N ARG A 131 -17.71 5.80 -21.03
CA ARG A 131 -18.38 6.93 -20.35
C ARG A 131 -19.88 7.01 -20.62
N SER A 132 -20.44 6.14 -21.44
CA SER A 132 -21.89 6.05 -21.65
C SER A 132 -22.58 5.24 -20.53
N SER A 133 -21.82 4.48 -19.74
CA SER A 133 -22.32 3.64 -18.67
C SER A 133 -22.00 4.19 -17.27
N PRO A 134 -22.88 3.99 -16.26
CA PRO A 134 -22.58 4.39 -14.88
C PRO A 134 -21.28 3.77 -14.34
N THR A 135 -20.97 2.53 -14.75
CA THR A 135 -19.73 1.85 -14.36
C THR A 135 -18.51 2.51 -14.96
N GLY A 136 -18.56 2.83 -16.24
CA GLY A 136 -17.46 3.49 -16.90
C GLY A 136 -17.22 4.92 -16.38
N LEU A 137 -18.27 5.66 -16.02
CA LEU A 137 -18.15 6.96 -15.38
C LEU A 137 -17.47 6.86 -14.00
N ARG A 138 -17.87 5.85 -13.19
CA ARG A 138 -17.19 5.58 -11.92
C ARG A 138 -15.71 5.23 -12.12
N ASP A 139 -15.44 4.35 -13.06
CA ASP A 139 -14.10 3.82 -13.30
C ASP A 139 -13.19 4.91 -13.89
N ALA A 140 -13.72 5.77 -14.77
CA ALA A 140 -13.02 6.96 -15.26
C ALA A 140 -12.66 7.92 -14.11
N ALA A 141 -13.62 8.20 -13.21
CA ALA A 141 -13.37 9.04 -12.04
C ALA A 141 -12.29 8.46 -11.11
N ILE A 142 -12.27 7.13 -10.93
CA ILE A 142 -11.24 6.43 -10.15
C ILE A 142 -9.87 6.60 -10.82
N LEU A 143 -9.75 6.35 -12.12
CA LEU A 143 -8.49 6.42 -12.85
C LEU A 143 -7.93 7.84 -12.88
N GLU A 144 -8.77 8.83 -13.23
CA GLU A 144 -8.39 10.25 -13.29
C GLU A 144 -7.91 10.73 -11.90
N LEU A 145 -8.69 10.48 -10.84
CA LEU A 145 -8.34 10.89 -9.49
C LEU A 145 -7.07 10.19 -8.98
N PHE A 146 -6.92 8.90 -9.28
CA PHE A 146 -5.79 8.13 -8.81
C PHE A 146 -4.47 8.56 -9.47
N TYR A 147 -4.51 8.81 -10.78
CA TYR A 147 -3.35 9.30 -11.53
C TYR A 147 -3.01 10.74 -11.12
N SER A 148 -3.98 11.65 -11.12
CA SER A 148 -3.74 13.07 -10.85
C SER A 148 -3.22 13.32 -9.42
N SER A 149 -3.75 12.61 -8.43
CA SER A 149 -3.37 12.81 -7.03
C SER A 149 -2.16 11.96 -6.58
N GLY A 150 -1.84 10.89 -7.30
CA GLY A 150 -0.83 9.92 -6.89
C GLY A 150 -1.05 9.32 -5.51
N MET A 151 -2.27 9.34 -4.98
CA MET A 151 -2.60 8.84 -3.63
C MET A 151 -2.37 7.34 -3.50
N ARG A 152 -2.34 6.82 -2.27
CA ARG A 152 -2.26 5.38 -2.02
C ARG A 152 -3.62 4.72 -2.26
N LEU A 153 -3.61 3.41 -2.61
CA LEU A 153 -4.86 2.65 -2.79
C LEU A 153 -5.79 2.72 -1.57
N SER A 154 -5.24 2.64 -0.35
CA SER A 154 -6.02 2.74 0.88
C SER A 154 -6.62 4.13 1.08
N GLU A 155 -5.93 5.18 0.66
CA GLU A 155 -6.41 6.55 0.69
C GLU A 155 -7.57 6.72 -0.29
N LEU A 156 -7.42 6.26 -1.54
CA LEU A 156 -8.49 6.29 -2.54
C LEU A 156 -9.76 5.57 -2.07
N THR A 157 -9.61 4.36 -1.55
CA THR A 157 -10.76 3.58 -1.07
C THR A 157 -11.34 4.10 0.24
N GLY A 158 -10.57 4.87 1.00
CA GLY A 158 -11.01 5.54 2.22
C GLY A 158 -11.84 6.80 1.99
N LEU A 159 -11.78 7.40 0.79
CA LEU A 159 -12.47 8.65 0.50
C LEU A 159 -13.98 8.57 0.76
N THR A 160 -14.51 9.68 1.22
CA THR A 160 -15.94 9.92 1.34
C THR A 160 -16.37 11.03 0.38
N ILE A 161 -17.67 11.21 0.18
CA ILE A 161 -18.19 12.34 -0.60
C ILE A 161 -17.71 13.67 0.01
N ARG A 162 -17.62 13.75 1.33
CA ARG A 162 -17.14 14.95 2.05
C ARG A 162 -15.64 15.19 1.93
N SER A 163 -14.88 14.23 1.40
CA SER A 163 -13.44 14.38 1.17
C SER A 163 -13.12 15.31 -0.01
N ILE A 164 -14.10 15.59 -0.87
CA ILE A 164 -13.94 16.39 -2.09
C ILE A 164 -14.49 17.79 -1.85
N ASP A 165 -13.65 18.77 -2.10
CA ASP A 165 -14.02 20.18 -2.11
C ASP A 165 -13.83 20.71 -3.54
N PHE A 166 -14.94 20.80 -4.28
CA PHE A 166 -14.93 21.26 -5.66
C PHE A 166 -14.68 22.77 -5.80
N THR A 167 -15.02 23.55 -4.77
CA THR A 167 -14.83 25.01 -4.75
C THR A 167 -13.36 25.36 -4.62
N GLU A 168 -12.70 24.75 -3.64
CA GLU A 168 -11.28 24.94 -3.36
C GLU A 168 -10.38 24.04 -4.20
N GLN A 169 -10.97 23.19 -5.05
CA GLN A 169 -10.24 22.22 -5.90
C GLN A 169 -9.24 21.39 -5.10
N ARG A 170 -9.70 20.75 -4.05
CA ARG A 170 -8.86 19.96 -3.16
C ARG A 170 -9.53 18.66 -2.70
N VAL A 171 -8.71 17.68 -2.36
CA VAL A 171 -9.12 16.39 -1.79
C VAL A 171 -8.45 16.19 -0.45
N LYS A 172 -9.23 15.96 0.59
CA LYS A 172 -8.74 15.59 1.91
C LYS A 172 -8.54 14.09 1.98
N VAL A 173 -7.29 13.63 2.15
CA VAL A 173 -6.94 12.21 2.25
C VAL A 173 -6.44 11.87 3.64
N THR A 174 -6.87 10.73 4.18
CA THR A 174 -6.43 10.20 5.47
C THR A 174 -5.46 9.04 5.23
N GLY A 175 -4.24 9.17 5.71
CA GLY A 175 -3.16 8.19 5.59
C GLY A 175 -3.01 7.29 6.81
N LYS A 176 -1.86 6.63 6.92
CA LYS A 176 -1.52 5.76 8.05
C LYS A 176 -1.45 6.57 9.36
N GLY A 177 -2.09 6.05 10.42
CA GLY A 177 -2.14 6.70 11.74
C GLY A 177 -3.03 7.94 11.77
N ASP A 178 -4.11 7.93 10.98
CA ASP A 178 -5.11 9.00 10.86
C ASP A 178 -4.53 10.39 10.51
N LYS A 179 -3.33 10.38 9.92
CA LYS A 179 -2.73 11.62 9.43
C LYS A 179 -3.45 12.08 8.18
N GLU A 180 -3.97 13.28 8.24
CA GLU A 180 -4.65 13.91 7.11
C GLU A 180 -3.67 14.76 6.31
N ARG A 181 -3.87 14.78 5.00
CA ARG A 181 -3.23 15.72 4.10
C ARG A 181 -4.20 16.17 3.01
N ILE A 182 -3.90 17.30 2.41
CA ILE A 182 -4.67 17.83 1.30
C ILE A 182 -3.85 17.60 0.02
N VAL A 183 -4.53 17.15 -1.04
CA VAL A 183 -3.96 17.04 -2.38
C VAL A 183 -4.81 17.87 -3.35
N PRO A 184 -4.20 18.50 -4.38
CA PRO A 184 -4.95 19.23 -5.40
C PRO A 184 -5.93 18.31 -6.14
N LEU A 185 -7.06 18.85 -6.56
CA LEU A 185 -8.03 18.21 -7.44
C LEU A 185 -7.90 18.84 -8.83
N GLY A 186 -7.25 18.15 -9.75
CA GLY A 186 -7.10 18.62 -11.14
C GLY A 186 -8.43 18.71 -11.88
N GLY A 187 -8.48 19.56 -12.88
CA GLY A 187 -9.71 19.85 -13.65
C GLY A 187 -10.33 18.60 -14.26
N HIS A 188 -9.54 17.71 -14.87
CA HIS A 188 -10.02 16.45 -15.44
C HIS A 188 -10.61 15.53 -14.38
N SER A 189 -10.00 15.43 -13.21
CA SER A 189 -10.52 14.64 -12.09
C SER A 189 -11.82 15.21 -11.53
N ALA A 190 -11.91 16.54 -11.45
CA ALA A 190 -13.12 17.22 -10.99
C ALA A 190 -14.30 16.97 -11.93
N LEU A 191 -14.09 17.05 -13.25
CA LEU A 191 -15.11 16.76 -14.26
C LEU A 191 -15.56 15.29 -14.21
N ALA A 192 -14.61 14.36 -14.13
CA ALA A 192 -14.91 12.93 -14.05
C ALA A 192 -15.68 12.58 -12.76
N LEU A 193 -15.29 13.19 -11.63
CA LEU A 193 -16.00 13.00 -10.35
C LEU A 193 -17.41 13.55 -10.38
N LYS A 194 -17.63 14.76 -10.94
CA LYS A 194 -18.98 15.33 -11.09
C LYS A 194 -19.86 14.39 -11.90
N ALA A 195 -19.41 13.95 -13.09
CA ALA A 195 -20.16 13.02 -13.94
C ALA A 195 -20.48 11.69 -13.22
N TYR A 196 -19.54 11.15 -12.43
CA TYR A 196 -19.84 9.96 -11.63
C TYR A 196 -20.85 10.22 -10.52
N LEU A 197 -20.76 11.35 -9.82
CA LEU A 197 -21.67 11.67 -8.70
C LEU A 197 -23.12 11.81 -9.17
N GLU A 198 -23.37 12.31 -10.39
CA GLU A 198 -24.71 12.37 -11.00
C GLU A 198 -25.35 10.98 -11.16
N VAL A 199 -24.55 9.96 -11.47
CA VAL A 199 -25.04 8.58 -11.67
C VAL A 199 -24.80 7.66 -10.47
N ARG A 200 -24.23 8.17 -9.37
CA ARG A 200 -23.87 7.33 -8.20
C ARG A 200 -25.10 6.63 -7.59
N SER A 201 -26.27 7.22 -7.68
CA SER A 201 -27.54 6.64 -7.23
C SER A 201 -27.90 5.33 -7.94
N PHE A 202 -27.40 5.11 -9.17
CA PHE A 202 -27.53 3.84 -9.90
C PHE A 202 -27.09 2.62 -9.08
N TYR A 203 -26.11 2.78 -8.19
CA TYR A 203 -25.61 1.69 -7.33
C TYR A 203 -26.46 1.48 -6.06
N HIS A 204 -27.56 2.19 -5.89
CA HIS A 204 -28.46 2.10 -4.74
C HIS A 204 -27.71 2.11 -3.38
N PRO A 205 -26.79 3.04 -3.14
CA PRO A 205 -26.09 3.11 -1.85
C PRO A 205 -27.10 3.47 -0.76
N ALA A 206 -26.92 2.86 0.42
CA ALA A 206 -27.67 3.27 1.59
C ALA A 206 -27.44 4.77 1.86
N THR A 207 -28.44 5.47 2.43
CA THR A 207 -28.32 6.90 2.75
C THR A 207 -27.18 7.19 3.74
N THR A 208 -26.81 6.20 4.56
CA THR A 208 -25.68 6.26 5.49
C THR A 208 -24.33 5.92 4.85
N GLU A 209 -24.29 5.44 3.60
CA GLU A 209 -23.03 5.11 2.94
C GLU A 209 -22.35 6.37 2.38
N LEU A 210 -21.38 6.84 3.12
CA LEU A 210 -20.63 8.05 2.80
C LEU A 210 -19.45 7.81 1.85
N ALA A 211 -19.10 6.56 1.50
CA ALA A 211 -17.99 6.28 0.60
C ALA A 211 -18.14 7.01 -0.73
N LEU A 212 -17.06 7.62 -1.21
CA LEU A 212 -17.06 8.26 -2.52
C LEU A 212 -17.33 7.22 -3.61
N PHE A 213 -16.55 6.17 -3.66
CA PHE A 213 -16.69 5.09 -4.64
C PHE A 213 -17.39 3.88 -4.04
N VAL A 214 -18.43 3.43 -4.73
CA VAL A 214 -19.23 2.27 -4.33
C VAL A 214 -19.17 1.14 -5.37
N ASN A 215 -19.37 -0.09 -4.89
CA ASN A 215 -19.49 -1.28 -5.72
C ASN A 215 -20.95 -1.48 -6.20
N TYR A 216 -21.22 -2.51 -7.00
CA TYR A 216 -22.56 -2.83 -7.50
C TYR A 216 -23.61 -3.08 -6.40
N GLY A 217 -23.19 -3.45 -5.19
CA GLY A 217 -24.10 -3.61 -4.04
C GLY A 217 -24.24 -2.34 -3.21
N GLY A 218 -23.89 -1.17 -3.72
CA GLY A 218 -24.01 0.12 -3.04
C GLY A 218 -23.06 0.32 -1.84
N LYS A 219 -22.16 -0.62 -1.57
CA LYS A 219 -21.21 -0.57 -0.47
C LYS A 219 -19.87 -0.01 -0.94
N ARG A 220 -19.06 0.51 0.01
CA ARG A 220 -17.70 1.00 -0.24
C ARG A 220 -16.91 0.06 -1.16
N LEU A 221 -16.31 0.62 -2.20
CA LEU A 221 -15.43 -0.12 -3.11
C LEU A 221 -14.15 -0.52 -2.38
N THR A 222 -13.81 -1.81 -2.43
CA THR A 222 -12.63 -2.35 -1.74
C THR A 222 -11.36 -2.17 -2.56
N GLY A 223 -10.20 -2.21 -1.90
CA GLY A 223 -8.91 -2.21 -2.60
C GLY A 223 -8.74 -3.35 -3.61
N ARG A 224 -9.32 -4.54 -3.35
CA ARG A 224 -9.38 -5.64 -4.33
C ARG A 224 -10.25 -5.30 -5.54
N GLY A 225 -11.32 -4.54 -5.33
CA GLY A 225 -12.17 -4.04 -6.41
C GLY A 225 -11.39 -3.12 -7.35
N VAL A 226 -10.69 -2.13 -6.80
CA VAL A 226 -9.82 -1.23 -7.57
C VAL A 226 -8.69 -1.99 -8.28
N GLN A 227 -8.05 -2.97 -7.62
CA GLN A 227 -7.02 -3.79 -8.27
C GLN A 227 -7.55 -4.58 -9.46
N ARG A 228 -8.78 -5.14 -9.38
CA ARG A 228 -9.43 -5.83 -10.51
C ARG A 228 -9.74 -4.87 -11.65
N LEU A 229 -10.25 -3.68 -11.34
CA LEU A 229 -10.49 -2.61 -12.30
C LEU A 229 -9.20 -2.24 -13.05
N LEU A 230 -8.11 -1.96 -12.33
CA LEU A 230 -6.82 -1.65 -12.95
C LEU A 230 -6.32 -2.80 -13.83
N ALA A 231 -6.43 -4.05 -13.38
CA ALA A 231 -6.03 -5.22 -14.18
C ALA A 231 -6.88 -5.38 -15.44
N GLN A 232 -8.17 -5.04 -15.38
CA GLN A 232 -9.06 -5.07 -16.54
C GLN A 232 -8.66 -4.02 -17.58
N TYR A 233 -8.55 -2.75 -17.19
CA TYR A 233 -8.18 -1.67 -18.11
C TYR A 233 -6.72 -1.75 -18.57
N GLY A 234 -5.82 -2.24 -17.72
CA GLY A 234 -4.44 -2.53 -18.12
C GLY A 234 -4.38 -3.52 -19.28
N ARG A 235 -5.15 -4.63 -19.21
CA ARG A 235 -5.24 -5.60 -20.30
C ARG A 235 -5.86 -5.01 -21.56
N ALA A 236 -6.85 -4.16 -21.43
CA ALA A 236 -7.50 -3.50 -22.56
C ALA A 236 -6.53 -2.62 -23.37
N ILE A 237 -5.49 -2.08 -22.74
CA ILE A 237 -4.44 -1.29 -23.40
C ILE A 237 -3.14 -2.10 -23.64
N GLY A 238 -3.20 -3.44 -23.57
CA GLY A 238 -2.07 -4.33 -23.88
C GLY A 238 -1.02 -4.49 -22.79
N LEU A 239 -1.28 -4.08 -21.54
CA LEU A 239 -0.37 -4.29 -20.43
C LEU A 239 -0.61 -5.65 -19.76
N GLU A 240 0.44 -6.44 -19.57
CA GLU A 240 0.35 -7.69 -18.80
C GLU A 240 -0.11 -7.47 -17.37
N ARG A 241 0.32 -6.36 -16.78
CA ARG A 241 0.04 -6.05 -15.37
C ARG A 241 0.00 -4.56 -15.13
N LEU A 242 -1.13 -4.08 -14.60
CA LEU A 242 -1.26 -2.73 -14.07
C LEU A 242 -1.59 -2.82 -12.57
N THR A 243 -0.85 -2.10 -11.74
CA THR A 243 -1.03 -2.10 -10.29
C THR A 243 -1.21 -0.69 -9.74
N PRO A 244 -1.87 -0.53 -8.58
CA PRO A 244 -1.98 0.77 -7.91
C PRO A 244 -0.63 1.46 -7.70
N HIS A 245 0.40 0.69 -7.38
CA HIS A 245 1.73 1.22 -7.15
C HIS A 245 2.39 1.73 -8.44
N MET A 246 2.19 1.04 -9.56
CA MET A 246 2.67 1.50 -10.88
C MET A 246 2.01 2.83 -11.26
N LEU A 247 0.69 2.94 -11.13
CA LEU A 247 -0.03 4.17 -11.50
C LEU A 247 0.43 5.37 -10.65
N ARG A 248 0.59 5.17 -9.35
CA ARG A 248 1.17 6.18 -8.46
C ARG A 248 2.63 6.53 -8.83
N HIS A 249 3.44 5.55 -9.19
CA HIS A 249 4.82 5.78 -9.64
C HIS A 249 4.84 6.55 -10.96
N THR A 250 3.95 6.21 -11.89
CA THR A 250 3.75 6.95 -13.15
C THR A 250 3.43 8.42 -12.87
N ALA A 251 2.46 8.70 -12.00
CA ALA A 251 2.12 10.07 -11.60
C ALA A 251 3.34 10.85 -11.07
N ALA A 252 4.13 10.19 -10.18
CA ALA A 252 5.34 10.79 -9.62
C ALA A 252 6.39 11.08 -10.71
N THR A 253 6.63 10.12 -11.60
CA THR A 253 7.62 10.25 -12.69
C THR A 253 7.22 11.36 -13.66
N HIS A 254 5.96 11.39 -14.11
CA HIS A 254 5.48 12.42 -15.03
C HIS A 254 5.55 13.82 -14.43
N LEU A 255 5.28 13.99 -13.13
CA LEU A 255 5.47 15.28 -12.46
C LEU A 255 6.93 15.71 -12.44
N LEU A 256 7.87 14.79 -12.17
CA LEU A 256 9.30 15.08 -12.17
C LEU A 256 9.81 15.39 -13.58
N ASP A 257 9.38 14.63 -14.59
CA ASP A 257 9.74 14.84 -16.01
C ASP A 257 9.24 16.20 -16.53
N ALA A 258 8.09 16.66 -16.02
CA ALA A 258 7.55 17.99 -16.29
C ALA A 258 8.19 19.12 -15.45
N GLY A 259 9.26 18.81 -14.72
CA GLY A 259 10.06 19.80 -13.99
C GLY A 259 9.57 20.12 -12.57
N ALA A 260 8.63 19.34 -12.01
CA ALA A 260 8.24 19.56 -10.62
C ALA A 260 9.40 19.25 -9.66
N ASP A 261 9.56 20.08 -8.63
CA ASP A 261 10.56 19.88 -7.60
C ASP A 261 10.33 18.58 -6.83
N LEU A 262 11.41 17.83 -6.60
CA LEU A 262 11.37 16.53 -5.91
C LEU A 262 10.76 16.61 -4.50
N VAL A 263 10.97 17.71 -3.78
CA VAL A 263 10.41 17.94 -2.44
C VAL A 263 8.90 18.09 -2.55
N ALA A 264 8.40 18.88 -3.50
CA ALA A 264 6.98 19.05 -3.75
C ALA A 264 6.30 17.74 -4.14
N VAL A 265 6.93 16.94 -5.02
CA VAL A 265 6.40 15.60 -5.37
C VAL A 265 6.37 14.66 -4.17
N LYS A 266 7.38 14.68 -3.31
CA LYS A 266 7.37 13.89 -2.05
C LYS A 266 6.26 14.34 -1.09
N GLU A 267 6.01 15.64 -0.98
CA GLU A 267 4.93 16.20 -0.16
C GLU A 267 3.55 15.79 -0.71
N LEU A 268 3.33 15.95 -2.01
CA LEU A 268 2.10 15.52 -2.70
C LEU A 268 1.82 14.03 -2.44
N LEU A 269 2.84 13.21 -2.54
CA LEU A 269 2.74 11.78 -2.34
C LEU A 269 2.64 11.36 -0.86
N GLY A 270 3.00 12.19 0.10
CA GLY A 270 2.98 11.88 1.53
C GLY A 270 4.02 10.84 1.93
N HIS A 271 5.31 11.06 1.60
CA HIS A 271 6.41 10.23 2.06
C HIS A 271 6.84 10.58 3.49
N GLU A 272 6.80 9.63 4.41
CA GLU A 272 6.99 9.77 5.87
C GLU A 272 8.39 10.23 6.34
N ARG A 273 9.38 10.42 5.47
CA ARG A 273 10.79 10.65 5.88
C ARG A 273 11.27 12.10 5.85
N LEU A 274 10.43 13.06 5.69
CA LEU A 274 10.74 14.42 6.09
C LEU A 274 9.88 14.70 7.32
N SER A 275 10.50 14.48 8.48
CA SER A 275 9.96 14.82 9.78
C SER A 275 9.65 16.31 9.77
N THR A 276 8.42 16.62 9.87
CA THR A 276 7.87 17.65 10.73
C THR A 276 6.38 17.71 10.44
N THR A 277 5.59 17.76 11.46
CA THR A 277 4.21 18.22 11.45
C THR A 277 4.23 19.64 10.88
N GLN A 278 4.44 19.78 9.56
CA GLN A 278 4.16 21.03 8.90
C GLN A 278 2.64 21.12 8.86
N ILE A 279 2.14 21.96 9.75
CA ILE A 279 0.82 22.55 9.64
C ILE A 279 0.72 23.02 8.20
N TYR A 280 -0.16 22.40 7.40
CA TYR A 280 -0.43 22.82 6.03
C TYR A 280 -1.01 24.22 6.10
N THR A 281 -0.14 25.22 6.04
CA THR A 281 -0.55 26.62 5.90
C THR A 281 -1.14 26.83 4.52
N HIS A 282 -2.05 27.78 4.38
CA HIS A 282 -2.61 28.17 3.07
C HIS A 282 -1.49 28.42 2.04
N VAL A 283 -0.38 29.00 2.45
CA VAL A 283 0.81 29.29 1.61
C VAL A 283 1.45 28.02 1.03
N ALA A 284 1.53 26.94 1.84
CA ALA A 284 2.08 25.66 1.37
C ALA A 284 1.14 24.98 0.36
N LEU A 285 -0.18 25.08 0.57
CA LEU A 285 -1.19 24.55 -0.35
C LEU A 285 -1.20 25.30 -1.70
N ASP A 286 -1.12 26.63 -1.69
CA ASP A 286 -1.06 27.44 -2.90
C ASP A 286 0.22 27.19 -3.71
N ARG A 287 1.33 26.91 -3.02
CA ARG A 287 2.57 26.51 -3.67
C ARG A 287 2.43 25.14 -4.33
N LEU A 288 1.88 24.15 -3.63
CA LEU A 288 1.63 22.81 -4.16
C LEU A 288 0.67 22.86 -5.35
N LYS A 289 -0.39 23.65 -5.27
CA LYS A 289 -1.36 23.84 -6.35
C LYS A 289 -0.70 24.44 -7.59
N ARG A 290 0.10 25.49 -7.44
CA ARG A 290 0.85 26.10 -8.57
C ARG A 290 1.81 25.11 -9.22
N ILE A 291 2.59 24.36 -8.45
CA ILE A 291 3.52 23.35 -8.98
C ILE A 291 2.73 22.26 -9.71
N TYR A 292 1.60 21.83 -9.14
CA TYR A 292 0.72 20.85 -9.77
C TYR A 292 0.15 21.38 -11.11
N GLU A 293 -0.40 22.57 -11.12
CA GLU A 293 -0.95 23.22 -12.32
C GLU A 293 0.08 23.40 -13.44
N GLN A 294 1.34 23.67 -13.10
CA GLN A 294 2.43 23.83 -14.05
C GLN A 294 2.98 22.52 -14.61
N ALA A 295 2.99 21.47 -13.79
CA ALA A 295 3.72 20.24 -14.10
C ALA A 295 2.81 19.03 -14.36
N HIS A 296 1.56 19.01 -13.89
CA HIS A 296 0.74 17.81 -14.06
C HIS A 296 -0.03 17.83 -15.38
N PRO A 297 0.08 16.75 -16.21
CA PRO A 297 -0.62 16.69 -17.53
C PRO A 297 -2.15 16.75 -17.43
N ARG A 298 -2.71 16.56 -16.24
CA ARG A 298 -4.16 16.57 -15.96
C ARG A 298 -4.55 17.59 -14.88
N ALA A 299 -3.81 18.69 -14.77
CA ALA A 299 -4.13 19.79 -13.87
C ALA A 299 -5.49 20.41 -14.16
#